data_e001182aa0e1751e54eb47d8e9507f81
#
_entry.id   e001182aa0e1751e54eb47d8e9507f81
#
_cell.length_a   1.000
_cell.length_b   1.000
_cell.length_c   1.000
_cell.angle_alpha   90.00
_cell.angle_beta   90.00
_cell.angle_gamma   90.00
#
_symmetry.space_group_name_H-M   'P 1'
#
loop_
_entity.id
_entity.type
_entity.pdbx_description
1 polymer ?
#
loop_
_entity_poly.entity_id
_entity_poly.type
_entity_poly.pdbx_seq_one_letter_code
_entity_poly.pdbx_strand_id
1 'polypeptide(L)'
;MATVKCRFCHKELDKATAYNPSRGMYYCNESCYQQAQDRKNHHGQKNYKSAKGTKREDCTDYIQLLYMEKGYTKSNIPWVLVGSQLKNILDNNPTWKYSGIKLTLQYMHKILGMDMFYNTGTPLNLVEYYYDEAKDWWLECRDIAKDIDDFDFDDENKKIKKNTFLF
;
A
#
# COMPACT_ATOMS: atom_id res chain seq x y z
N MET A 1 28.18 43.11 -2.66
CA MET A 1 28.21 41.75 -3.30
C MET A 1 26.83 41.16 -3.24
N ALA A 2 26.34 40.55 -4.31
CA ALA A 2 24.99 39.99 -4.31
C ALA A 2 25.05 38.54 -3.75
N THR A 3 24.35 38.31 -2.64
CA THR A 3 24.24 36.95 -2.02
C THR A 3 23.04 36.17 -2.55
N VAL A 4 23.21 34.88 -2.71
CA VAL A 4 22.17 33.93 -3.13
C VAL A 4 22.18 32.74 -2.19
N LYS A 5 21.09 31.95 -2.14
CA LYS A 5 21.02 30.72 -1.34
C LYS A 5 21.14 29.48 -2.20
N CYS A 6 21.90 28.49 -1.74
CA CYS A 6 21.97 27.18 -2.36
C CYS A 6 20.58 26.52 -2.34
N ARG A 7 20.10 26.04 -3.48
CA ARG A 7 18.78 25.39 -3.57
C ARG A 7 18.69 24.03 -2.88
N PHE A 8 19.83 23.45 -2.53
CA PHE A 8 19.86 22.13 -1.87
C PHE A 8 20.03 22.25 -0.34
N CYS A 9 21.11 22.95 0.11
CA CYS A 9 21.44 23.01 1.54
C CYS A 9 21.10 24.36 2.20
N HIS A 10 20.55 25.32 1.44
CA HIS A 10 20.13 26.68 1.87
C HIS A 10 21.24 27.56 2.40
N LYS A 11 22.50 27.17 2.25
CA LYS A 11 23.66 27.98 2.62
C LYS A 11 23.73 29.26 1.77
N GLU A 12 24.09 30.38 2.38
CA GLU A 12 24.34 31.62 1.67
C GLU A 12 25.67 31.58 0.90
N LEU A 13 25.65 32.03 -0.33
CA LEU A 13 26.74 31.98 -1.30
C LEU A 13 26.92 33.37 -1.94
N ASP A 14 28.14 33.66 -2.33
CA ASP A 14 28.37 34.76 -3.26
C ASP A 14 27.91 34.32 -4.66
N LYS A 15 27.07 35.13 -5.28
CA LYS A 15 26.51 34.85 -6.61
C LYS A 15 27.59 34.68 -7.68
N ALA A 16 28.76 35.30 -7.50
CA ALA A 16 29.87 35.21 -8.46
C ALA A 16 30.58 33.84 -8.42
N THR A 17 30.60 33.20 -7.24
CA THR A 17 31.31 31.90 -7.03
C THR A 17 30.36 30.71 -6.96
N ALA A 18 29.06 30.92 -6.94
CA ALA A 18 28.07 29.88 -6.85
C ALA A 18 27.99 29.02 -8.14
N TYR A 19 27.88 27.71 -8.01
CA TYR A 19 27.65 26.82 -9.13
C TYR A 19 26.25 27.07 -9.71
N ASN A 20 26.19 27.41 -10.99
CA ASN A 20 24.94 27.79 -11.68
C ASN A 20 24.74 26.95 -12.97
N PRO A 21 24.17 25.75 -12.89
CA PRO A 21 23.96 24.86 -14.05
C PRO A 21 22.88 25.37 -15.00
N SER A 22 21.98 26.24 -14.54
CA SER A 22 20.95 26.87 -15.38
C SER A 22 20.51 28.21 -14.78
N ARG A 23 20.04 29.14 -15.64
CA ARG A 23 19.70 30.51 -15.30
C ARG A 23 18.82 30.58 -14.06
N GLY A 24 19.31 31.21 -12.99
CA GLY A 24 18.58 31.43 -11.74
C GLY A 24 18.61 30.26 -10.74
N MET A 25 19.44 29.24 -10.97
CA MET A 25 19.62 28.15 -10.02
C MET A 25 21.03 28.11 -9.45
N TYR A 26 21.16 28.37 -8.15
CA TYR A 26 22.46 28.51 -7.47
C TYR A 26 22.65 27.34 -6.47
N TYR A 27 23.84 26.73 -6.50
CA TYR A 27 24.26 25.62 -5.62
C TYR A 27 25.67 25.89 -5.10
N CYS A 28 26.06 25.28 -3.97
CA CYS A 28 27.41 25.43 -3.42
C CYS A 28 28.47 24.93 -4.41
N ASN A 29 28.19 23.78 -5.01
CA ASN A 29 29.05 23.08 -5.95
C ASN A 29 28.21 22.07 -6.76
N GLU A 30 28.87 21.36 -7.66
CA GLU A 30 28.26 20.32 -8.49
C GLU A 30 27.66 19.18 -7.65
N SER A 31 28.29 18.80 -6.53
CA SER A 31 27.78 17.77 -5.62
C SER A 31 26.42 18.14 -5.04
N CYS A 32 26.22 19.39 -4.60
CA CYS A 32 24.91 19.87 -4.16
C CYS A 32 23.87 19.85 -5.29
N TYR A 33 24.28 20.10 -6.53
CA TYR A 33 23.40 20.00 -7.69
C TYR A 33 23.00 18.54 -7.96
N GLN A 34 23.95 17.59 -7.99
CA GLN A 34 23.69 16.17 -8.20
C GLN A 34 22.75 15.64 -7.11
N GLN A 35 23.02 15.94 -5.84
CA GLN A 35 22.13 15.53 -4.73
C GLN A 35 20.72 16.13 -4.85
N ALA A 36 20.59 17.35 -5.38
CA ALA A 36 19.29 17.96 -5.66
C ALA A 36 18.55 17.23 -6.80
N GLN A 37 19.28 16.79 -7.84
CA GLN A 37 18.71 15.97 -8.92
C GLN A 37 18.33 14.58 -8.44
N ASP A 38 19.17 13.93 -7.65
CA ASP A 38 18.89 12.63 -7.07
C ASP A 38 17.66 12.69 -6.17
N ARG A 39 17.51 13.76 -5.34
CA ARG A 39 16.27 13.98 -4.59
C ARG A 39 15.04 14.11 -5.49
N LYS A 40 15.13 14.83 -6.61
CA LYS A 40 14.02 14.97 -7.56
C LYS A 40 13.69 13.61 -8.21
N ASN A 41 14.71 12.85 -8.62
CA ASN A 41 14.54 11.54 -9.22
C ASN A 41 13.99 10.52 -8.21
N HIS A 42 14.46 10.56 -6.95
CA HIS A 42 13.90 9.76 -5.85
C HIS A 42 12.54 10.26 -5.38
N HIS A 43 12.22 11.56 -5.45
CA HIS A 43 10.87 12.08 -5.19
C HIS A 43 9.88 11.64 -6.27
N GLY A 44 10.30 11.58 -7.53
CA GLY A 44 9.50 11.00 -8.62
C GLY A 44 9.17 9.52 -8.40
N GLN A 45 10.05 8.77 -7.73
CA GLN A 45 9.84 7.36 -7.37
C GLN A 45 9.19 7.15 -5.99
N LYS A 46 9.33 8.11 -5.05
CA LYS A 46 8.78 8.00 -3.67
C LYS A 46 7.39 8.62 -3.50
N ASN A 47 6.94 9.49 -4.39
CA ASN A 47 5.62 10.13 -4.28
C ASN A 47 4.43 9.21 -4.62
N TYR A 48 4.67 7.93 -4.94
CA TYR A 48 3.61 6.95 -5.10
C TYR A 48 3.17 6.26 -3.81
N LYS A 49 3.71 6.65 -2.63
CA LYS A 49 3.34 6.01 -1.36
C LYS A 49 3.12 7.02 -0.24
N SER A 50 2.20 7.97 -0.41
CA SER A 50 1.55 8.53 0.75
C SER A 50 0.64 7.44 1.36
N ALA A 51 0.69 7.23 2.67
CA ALA A 51 -0.08 6.18 3.35
C ALA A 51 -1.62 6.26 3.11
N LYS A 52 -2.12 7.36 2.57
CA LYS A 52 -3.50 7.55 2.13
C LYS A 52 -3.76 7.12 0.67
N GLY A 53 -2.78 7.28 -0.23
CA GLY A 53 -2.89 6.85 -1.63
C GLY A 53 -2.78 5.32 -1.75
N THR A 54 -1.85 4.71 -1.03
CA THR A 54 -1.61 3.26 -1.09
C THR A 54 -2.83 2.41 -0.80
N LYS A 55 -3.68 2.79 0.18
CA LYS A 55 -4.85 1.96 0.55
C LYS A 55 -5.93 1.93 -0.54
N ARG A 56 -6.12 3.03 -1.27
CA ARG A 56 -7.04 3.07 -2.42
C ARG A 56 -6.44 2.32 -3.61
N GLU A 57 -5.18 2.58 -3.91
CA GLU A 57 -4.44 1.91 -4.99
C GLU A 57 -4.39 0.40 -4.76
N ASP A 58 -4.02 -0.05 -3.55
CA ASP A 58 -4.01 -1.47 -3.20
C ASP A 58 -5.37 -2.15 -3.39
N CYS A 59 -6.47 -1.44 -3.10
CA CYS A 59 -7.82 -1.95 -3.32
C CYS A 59 -8.14 -2.04 -4.81
N THR A 60 -7.83 -0.99 -5.58
CA THR A 60 -8.08 -0.98 -7.03
C THR A 60 -7.19 -1.97 -7.78
N ASP A 61 -5.96 -2.18 -7.34
CA ASP A 61 -5.05 -3.18 -7.90
C ASP A 61 -5.58 -4.60 -7.67
N TYR A 62 -6.16 -4.86 -6.50
CA TYR A 62 -6.79 -6.15 -6.25
C TYR A 62 -8.05 -6.36 -7.09
N ILE A 63 -8.88 -5.33 -7.27
CA ILE A 63 -10.03 -5.36 -8.18
C ILE A 63 -9.56 -5.63 -9.62
N GLN A 64 -8.49 -4.96 -10.06
CA GLN A 64 -7.89 -5.20 -11.37
C GLN A 64 -7.48 -6.67 -11.54
N LEU A 65 -6.83 -7.26 -10.52
CA LEU A 65 -6.44 -8.66 -10.54
C LEU A 65 -7.65 -9.58 -10.76
N LEU A 66 -8.75 -9.36 -10.02
CA LEU A 66 -9.98 -10.14 -10.17
C LEU A 66 -10.55 -10.05 -11.60
N TYR A 67 -10.57 -8.87 -12.20
CA TYR A 67 -10.99 -8.71 -13.60
C TYR A 67 -10.06 -9.43 -14.58
N MET A 68 -8.75 -9.36 -14.36
CA MET A 68 -7.77 -10.04 -15.21
C MET A 68 -7.88 -11.56 -15.12
N GLU A 69 -8.15 -12.13 -13.97
CA GLU A 69 -8.43 -13.56 -13.79
C GLU A 69 -9.68 -14.01 -14.56
N LYS A 70 -10.65 -13.12 -14.76
CA LYS A 70 -11.81 -13.35 -15.63
C LYS A 70 -11.55 -13.13 -17.11
N GLY A 71 -10.31 -12.79 -17.51
CA GLY A 71 -9.92 -12.60 -18.89
C GLY A 71 -10.08 -11.17 -19.42
N TYR A 72 -10.37 -10.18 -18.56
CA TYR A 72 -10.37 -8.78 -18.95
C TYR A 72 -8.95 -8.27 -19.14
N THR A 73 -8.75 -7.39 -20.12
CA THR A 73 -7.52 -6.58 -20.21
C THR A 73 -7.65 -5.30 -19.38
N LYS A 74 -6.54 -4.69 -19.00
CA LYS A 74 -6.55 -3.43 -18.23
C LYS A 74 -7.38 -2.33 -18.86
N SER A 75 -7.42 -2.28 -20.21
CA SER A 75 -8.16 -1.29 -20.97
C SER A 75 -9.67 -1.54 -21.00
N ASN A 76 -10.10 -2.79 -20.78
CA ASN A 76 -11.51 -3.19 -20.87
C ASN A 76 -12.19 -3.27 -19.50
N ILE A 77 -11.47 -2.98 -18.40
CA ILE A 77 -12.07 -2.91 -17.07
C ILE A 77 -12.99 -1.69 -17.00
N PRO A 78 -14.24 -1.83 -16.55
CA PRO A 78 -15.20 -0.72 -16.48
C PRO A 78 -14.92 0.17 -15.26
N TRP A 79 -13.79 0.90 -15.27
CA TRP A 79 -13.32 1.71 -14.14
C TRP A 79 -14.32 2.77 -13.68
N VAL A 80 -15.15 3.30 -14.57
CA VAL A 80 -16.19 4.26 -14.19
C VAL A 80 -17.23 3.60 -13.29
N LEU A 81 -17.64 2.39 -13.63
CA LEU A 81 -18.58 1.60 -12.83
C LEU A 81 -17.95 1.20 -11.48
N VAL A 82 -16.73 0.69 -11.51
CA VAL A 82 -15.97 0.32 -10.30
C VAL A 82 -15.82 1.53 -9.36
N GLY A 83 -15.43 2.68 -9.90
CA GLY A 83 -15.28 3.92 -9.12
C GLY A 83 -16.60 4.40 -8.49
N SER A 84 -17.70 4.33 -9.25
CA SER A 84 -19.05 4.67 -8.78
C SER A 84 -19.50 3.74 -7.65
N GLN A 85 -19.30 2.43 -7.80
CA GLN A 85 -19.65 1.45 -6.77
C GLN A 85 -18.82 1.62 -5.50
N LEU A 86 -17.50 1.79 -5.62
CA LEU A 86 -16.62 2.04 -4.46
C LEU A 86 -17.06 3.30 -3.70
N LYS A 87 -17.42 4.35 -4.45
CA LYS A 87 -17.94 5.58 -3.84
C LYS A 87 -19.24 5.31 -3.09
N ASN A 88 -20.21 4.66 -3.71
CA ASN A 88 -21.50 4.35 -3.10
C ASN A 88 -21.35 3.50 -1.83
N ILE A 89 -20.50 2.46 -1.86
CA ILE A 89 -20.21 1.62 -0.69
C ILE A 89 -19.67 2.47 0.47
N LEU A 90 -18.72 3.37 0.20
CA LEU A 90 -18.12 4.21 1.24
C LEU A 90 -19.05 5.34 1.72
N ASP A 91 -19.88 5.89 0.85
CA ASP A 91 -20.89 6.90 1.21
C ASP A 91 -21.98 6.30 2.11
N ASN A 92 -22.41 5.07 1.80
CA ASN A 92 -23.39 4.32 2.61
C ASN A 92 -22.80 3.84 3.95
N ASN A 93 -21.48 3.59 4.00
CA ASN A 93 -20.78 3.06 5.16
C ASN A 93 -19.58 3.95 5.55
N PRO A 94 -19.81 5.11 6.22
CA PRO A 94 -18.76 6.12 6.47
C PRO A 94 -17.58 5.64 7.31
N THR A 95 -17.77 4.60 8.11
CA THR A 95 -16.70 3.99 8.94
C THR A 95 -15.79 3.05 8.16
N TRP A 96 -16.20 2.62 6.98
CA TRP A 96 -15.46 1.68 6.15
C TRP A 96 -14.28 2.35 5.45
N LYS A 97 -13.29 1.55 5.09
CA LYS A 97 -12.05 2.00 4.44
C LYS A 97 -11.74 1.12 3.24
N TYR A 98 -11.01 1.64 2.27
CA TYR A 98 -10.53 0.86 1.13
C TYR A 98 -9.78 -0.42 1.53
N SER A 99 -9.02 -0.37 2.64
CA SER A 99 -8.34 -1.57 3.16
C SER A 99 -9.33 -2.65 3.61
N GLY A 100 -10.44 -2.27 4.26
CA GLY A 100 -11.49 -3.20 4.65
C GLY A 100 -12.15 -3.83 3.42
N ILE A 101 -12.52 -3.01 2.42
CA ILE A 101 -13.09 -3.50 1.15
C ILE A 101 -12.14 -4.51 0.48
N LYS A 102 -10.83 -4.20 0.40
CA LYS A 102 -9.83 -5.13 -0.14
C LYS A 102 -9.80 -6.45 0.63
N LEU A 103 -9.77 -6.40 1.96
CA LEU A 103 -9.76 -7.60 2.80
C LEU A 103 -11.03 -8.42 2.62
N THR A 104 -12.19 -7.78 2.47
CA THR A 104 -13.46 -8.47 2.17
C THR A 104 -13.40 -9.17 0.81
N LEU A 105 -12.88 -8.50 -0.22
CA LEU A 105 -12.67 -9.12 -1.53
C LEU A 105 -11.72 -10.31 -1.46
N GLN A 106 -10.64 -10.22 -0.67
CA GLN A 106 -9.70 -11.31 -0.45
C GLN A 106 -10.35 -12.48 0.28
N TYR A 107 -11.16 -12.20 1.29
CA TYR A 107 -11.91 -13.21 2.03
C TYR A 107 -12.87 -13.98 1.10
N MET A 108 -13.73 -13.28 0.37
CA MET A 108 -14.67 -13.88 -0.55
C MET A 108 -13.97 -14.71 -1.64
N HIS A 109 -12.87 -14.16 -2.22
CA HIS A 109 -12.18 -14.80 -3.33
C HIS A 109 -11.30 -15.96 -2.88
N LYS A 110 -10.43 -15.75 -1.86
CA LYS A 110 -9.40 -16.72 -1.48
C LYS A 110 -9.84 -17.72 -0.43
N ILE A 111 -10.72 -17.32 0.50
CA ILE A 111 -11.14 -18.15 1.62
C ILE A 111 -12.43 -18.87 1.28
N LEU A 112 -13.44 -18.15 0.78
CA LEU A 112 -14.71 -18.75 0.40
C LEU A 112 -14.70 -19.36 -1.02
N GLY A 113 -13.70 -19.04 -1.85
CA GLY A 113 -13.60 -19.55 -3.24
C GLY A 113 -14.75 -19.09 -4.14
N MET A 114 -15.33 -17.93 -3.87
CA MET A 114 -16.51 -17.45 -4.58
C MET A 114 -16.17 -16.96 -6.00
N ASP A 115 -17.07 -17.21 -6.95
CA ASP A 115 -17.04 -16.50 -8.22
C ASP A 115 -17.54 -15.05 -8.02
N MET A 116 -16.58 -14.12 -7.96
CA MET A 116 -16.84 -12.71 -7.67
C MET A 116 -17.72 -12.01 -8.69
N PHE A 117 -17.91 -12.61 -9.88
CA PHE A 117 -18.69 -12.02 -10.98
C PHE A 117 -20.03 -12.74 -11.20
N TYR A 118 -20.34 -13.72 -10.38
CA TYR A 118 -21.58 -14.49 -10.53
C TYR A 118 -22.81 -13.58 -10.41
N ASN A 119 -23.64 -13.56 -11.44
CA ASN A 119 -24.89 -12.79 -11.56
C ASN A 119 -24.76 -11.26 -11.47
N THR A 120 -23.57 -10.67 -11.34
CA THR A 120 -23.45 -9.26 -10.97
C THR A 120 -22.59 -8.43 -11.93
N GLY A 121 -21.74 -9.06 -12.73
CA GLY A 121 -20.81 -8.39 -13.67
C GLY A 121 -19.71 -7.56 -12.99
N THR A 122 -19.69 -7.47 -11.63
CA THR A 122 -18.67 -6.74 -10.88
C THR A 122 -18.36 -7.44 -9.55
N PRO A 123 -17.09 -7.41 -9.09
CA PRO A 123 -16.71 -8.09 -7.85
C PRO A 123 -17.15 -7.34 -6.58
N LEU A 124 -17.74 -6.15 -6.70
CA LEU A 124 -18.06 -5.27 -5.56
C LEU A 124 -19.47 -5.48 -4.99
N ASN A 125 -20.38 -6.11 -5.71
CA ASN A 125 -21.79 -6.17 -5.34
C ASN A 125 -22.08 -6.92 -4.04
N LEU A 126 -21.21 -7.83 -3.63
CA LEU A 126 -21.38 -8.61 -2.40
C LEU A 126 -20.54 -8.10 -1.23
N VAL A 127 -19.76 -7.03 -1.42
CA VAL A 127 -18.87 -6.49 -0.38
C VAL A 127 -19.65 -6.07 0.86
N GLU A 128 -20.78 -5.39 0.70
CA GLU A 128 -21.58 -4.93 1.84
C GLU A 128 -22.15 -6.11 2.65
N TYR A 129 -22.43 -7.22 1.99
CA TYR A 129 -22.97 -8.42 2.64
C TYR A 129 -21.92 -9.17 3.47
N TYR A 130 -20.67 -9.25 2.98
CA TYR A 130 -19.61 -10.03 3.60
C TYR A 130 -18.62 -9.22 4.43
N TYR A 131 -18.78 -7.89 4.54
CA TYR A 131 -17.79 -7.02 5.18
C TYR A 131 -17.53 -7.36 6.64
N ASP A 132 -18.58 -7.55 7.43
CA ASP A 132 -18.45 -7.82 8.87
C ASP A 132 -17.91 -9.23 9.12
N GLU A 133 -18.39 -10.24 8.38
CA GLU A 133 -17.87 -11.60 8.44
C GLU A 133 -16.38 -11.67 8.08
N ALA A 134 -15.97 -11.00 7.00
CA ALA A 134 -14.57 -10.91 6.62
C ALA A 134 -13.73 -10.19 7.68
N LYS A 135 -14.25 -9.14 8.28
CA LYS A 135 -13.57 -8.40 9.36
C LYS A 135 -13.32 -9.30 10.56
N ASP A 136 -14.31 -10.04 11.00
CA ASP A 136 -14.20 -10.94 12.15
C ASP A 136 -13.20 -12.04 11.88
N TRP A 137 -13.23 -12.67 10.70
CA TRP A 137 -12.27 -13.69 10.28
C TRP A 137 -10.83 -13.16 10.28
N TRP A 138 -10.58 -11.94 9.76
CA TRP A 138 -9.23 -11.37 9.76
C TRP A 138 -8.75 -10.97 11.16
N LEU A 139 -9.67 -10.61 12.06
CA LEU A 139 -9.34 -10.33 13.47
C LEU A 139 -8.91 -11.62 14.17
N GLU A 140 -9.64 -12.71 14.00
CA GLU A 140 -9.27 -14.03 14.53
C GLU A 140 -7.91 -14.51 14.02
N CYS A 141 -7.66 -14.41 12.70
CA CYS A 141 -6.36 -14.75 12.11
C CYS A 141 -5.21 -13.93 12.71
N ARG A 142 -5.44 -12.64 12.95
CA ARG A 142 -4.43 -11.76 13.55
C ARG A 142 -4.14 -12.13 15.01
N ASP A 143 -5.16 -12.48 15.75
CA ASP A 143 -5.01 -12.83 17.16
C ASP A 143 -4.31 -14.20 17.31
N ILE A 144 -4.66 -15.19 16.48
CA ILE A 144 -3.92 -16.46 16.37
C ILE A 144 -2.45 -16.22 15.98
N ALA A 145 -2.17 -15.33 15.03
CA ALA A 145 -0.80 -15.03 14.63
C ALA A 145 0.03 -14.44 15.78
N LYS A 146 -0.56 -13.61 16.63
CA LYS A 146 0.12 -13.09 17.84
C LYS A 146 0.41 -14.20 18.84
N ASP A 147 -0.55 -15.10 19.07
CA ASP A 147 -0.36 -16.23 19.99
C ASP A 147 0.77 -17.15 19.52
N ILE A 148 0.95 -17.31 18.19
CA ILE A 148 2.06 -18.06 17.59
C ILE A 148 3.39 -17.32 17.77
N ASP A 149 3.42 -16.01 17.55
CA ASP A 149 4.64 -15.18 17.72
C ASP A 149 5.09 -15.14 19.19
N ASP A 150 4.16 -15.20 20.14
CA ASP A 150 4.43 -15.24 21.57
C ASP A 150 4.81 -16.66 22.06
N PHE A 151 4.68 -17.70 21.20
CA PHE A 151 5.01 -19.09 21.54
C PHE A 151 6.53 -19.33 21.46
N ASP A 152 7.15 -19.57 22.61
CA ASP A 152 8.58 -19.89 22.70
C ASP A 152 8.87 -21.35 22.37
N PHE A 153 9.16 -21.62 21.08
CA PHE A 153 9.54 -22.95 20.58
C PHE A 153 10.81 -23.53 21.25
N ASP A 154 11.69 -22.71 21.79
CA ASP A 154 12.92 -23.17 22.45
C ASP A 154 12.66 -23.78 23.82
N ASP A 155 11.67 -23.27 24.56
CA ASP A 155 11.29 -23.82 25.87
C ASP A 155 10.58 -25.18 25.75
N GLU A 156 9.73 -25.38 24.76
CA GLU A 156 9.09 -26.67 24.48
C GLU A 156 10.11 -27.73 24.06
N ASN A 157 11.08 -27.40 23.23
CA ASN A 157 12.17 -28.31 22.83
C ASN A 157 13.07 -28.70 24.00
N LYS A 158 13.28 -27.82 24.97
CA LYS A 158 14.02 -28.14 26.21
C LYS A 158 13.24 -29.10 27.11
N LYS A 159 11.94 -28.99 27.22
CA LYS A 159 11.06 -29.91 27.95
C LYS A 159 11.04 -31.30 27.31
N ILE A 160 10.94 -31.39 25.98
CA ILE A 160 10.99 -32.67 25.25
C ILE A 160 12.33 -33.38 25.47
N LYS A 161 13.47 -32.69 25.38
CA LYS A 161 14.80 -33.28 25.61
C LYS A 161 14.98 -33.77 27.02
N LYS A 162 14.43 -33.13 28.06
CA LYS A 162 14.46 -33.60 29.43
C LYS A 162 13.66 -34.87 29.67
N ASN A 163 12.55 -35.04 28.97
CA ASN A 163 11.67 -36.21 29.10
C ASN A 163 12.19 -37.44 28.33
N THR A 164 13.08 -37.26 27.35
CA THR A 164 13.61 -38.37 26.52
C THR A 164 14.80 -39.07 27.17
N PHE A 165 15.37 -38.55 28.28
CA PHE A 165 16.50 -39.14 29.02
C PHE A 165 16.09 -39.95 30.27
N LEU A 166 14.79 -40.24 30.42
CA LEU A 166 14.27 -41.00 31.57
C LEU A 166 13.79 -42.43 31.24
N PHE A 167 14.36 -43.04 30.17
CA PHE A 167 14.17 -44.47 29.87
C PHE A 167 15.50 -45.14 29.63
#